data_df472afdc9aa44ead8b1d500690a267b
#
_entry.id   df472afdc9aa44ead8b1d500690a267b
#
_cell.length_a   1.000
_cell.length_b   1.000
_cell.length_c   1.000
_cell.angle_alpha   90.00
_cell.angle_beta   90.00
_cell.angle_gamma   90.00
#
_symmetry.space_group_name_H-M   'P 1'
#
loop_
_entity.id
_entity.type
_entity.pdbx_description
1 polymer ?
#
loop_
_entity_poly.entity_id
_entity_poly.type
_entity_poly.pdbx_seq_one_letter_code
_entity_poly.pdbx_strand_id
1 'polypeptide(L)'
;MAALQRQAQVMCARAYASSARSAKVTRHFAYQDRRTKLSDRKTYLYGMYERLMKESELLLLFETENVSMPLMNAVRAQIAHVPIPTTDHERLVALNGGQPWDRPASRFSVVRTGLLRPVCRKHDSEAIQQLGPYLHGQLALLACPARPPECVGRLLRAMEKPLRAAAAAVDPKSGKKVPKIAPLVAVVEHTRLIEAQGLPALTKLPDLATLRAQIVGLVSAPGQQLAGVLSQARGGLLAATLDARRRDLEPPSP
;
A
#
# COMPACT_ATOMS: atom_id res chain seq x y z
N MET A 1 26.62 26.29 -35.44
CA MET A 1 25.57 27.27 -35.09
C MET A 1 24.17 26.77 -35.46
N ALA A 2 23.87 26.36 -36.71
CA ALA A 2 22.54 25.91 -37.14
C ALA A 2 22.00 24.63 -36.43
N ALA A 3 22.88 23.70 -36.04
CA ALA A 3 22.48 22.47 -35.35
C ALA A 3 22.01 22.73 -33.91
N LEU A 4 22.66 23.62 -33.18
CA LEU A 4 22.28 24.03 -31.80
C LEU A 4 20.94 24.79 -31.78
N GLN A 5 20.68 25.60 -32.81
CA GLN A 5 19.39 26.29 -32.94
C GLN A 5 18.23 25.30 -33.21
N ARG A 6 18.44 24.26 -34.02
CA ARG A 6 17.42 23.21 -34.23
C ARG A 6 17.16 22.38 -33.00
N GLN A 7 18.16 22.06 -32.19
CA GLN A 7 17.97 21.35 -30.92
C GLN A 7 17.20 22.20 -29.90
N ALA A 8 17.49 23.51 -29.79
CA ALA A 8 16.77 24.41 -28.92
C ALA A 8 15.30 24.57 -29.34
N GLN A 9 15.01 24.63 -30.64
CA GLN A 9 13.63 24.70 -31.14
C GLN A 9 12.84 23.41 -30.87
N VAL A 10 13.46 22.22 -30.99
CA VAL A 10 12.82 20.93 -30.69
C VAL A 10 12.56 20.78 -29.19
N MET A 11 13.48 21.24 -28.35
CA MET A 11 13.29 21.25 -26.89
C MET A 11 12.16 22.21 -26.48
N CYS A 12 12.09 23.39 -27.06
CA CYS A 12 11.05 24.37 -26.81
C CYS A 12 9.67 23.86 -27.27
N ALA A 13 9.59 23.22 -28.45
CA ALA A 13 8.36 22.61 -28.95
C ALA A 13 7.87 21.43 -28.07
N ARG A 14 8.77 20.61 -27.52
CA ARG A 14 8.42 19.54 -26.56
C ARG A 14 7.92 20.10 -25.24
N ALA A 15 8.55 21.14 -24.70
CA ALA A 15 8.08 21.83 -23.48
C ALA A 15 6.70 22.47 -23.68
N TYR A 16 6.45 23.07 -24.85
CA TYR A 16 5.15 23.66 -25.17
C TYR A 16 4.05 22.62 -25.34
N ALA A 17 4.38 21.47 -25.96
CA ALA A 17 3.43 20.34 -26.11
C ALA A 17 3.08 19.68 -24.75
N SER A 18 4.03 19.59 -23.82
CA SER A 18 3.77 19.10 -22.47
C SER A 18 2.90 20.06 -21.66
N SER A 19 3.19 21.36 -21.75
CA SER A 19 2.41 22.44 -21.14
C SER A 19 0.97 22.50 -21.69
N ALA A 20 0.80 22.33 -23.00
CA ALA A 20 -0.52 22.32 -23.64
C ALA A 20 -1.35 21.09 -23.25
N ARG A 21 -0.70 19.92 -23.04
CA ARG A 21 -1.36 18.72 -22.52
C ARG A 21 -1.79 18.91 -21.06
N SER A 22 -0.95 19.52 -20.23
CA SER A 22 -1.27 19.89 -18.86
C SER A 22 -2.44 20.88 -18.79
N ALA A 23 -2.44 21.91 -19.65
CA ALA A 23 -3.53 22.89 -19.73
C ALA A 23 -4.85 22.29 -20.23
N LYS A 24 -4.81 21.31 -21.15
CA LYS A 24 -6.04 20.57 -21.56
C LYS A 24 -6.57 19.69 -20.43
N VAL A 25 -5.68 19.04 -19.69
CA VAL A 25 -6.06 18.24 -18.50
C VAL A 25 -6.69 19.14 -17.43
N THR A 26 -6.11 20.29 -17.13
CA THR A 26 -6.67 21.23 -16.14
C THR A 26 -8.01 21.81 -16.60
N ARG A 27 -8.22 22.10 -17.88
CA ARG A 27 -9.53 22.56 -18.39
C ARG A 27 -10.61 21.49 -18.31
N HIS A 28 -10.27 20.22 -18.57
CA HIS A 28 -11.21 19.10 -18.41
C HIS A 28 -11.61 18.92 -16.93
N PHE A 29 -10.70 19.19 -16.02
CA PHE A 29 -10.95 19.18 -14.59
C PHE A 29 -11.92 20.28 -14.13
N ALA A 30 -11.77 21.52 -14.63
CA ALA A 30 -12.66 22.64 -14.27
C ALA A 30 -14.10 22.46 -14.80
N TYR A 31 -14.30 21.73 -15.89
CA TYR A 31 -15.63 21.46 -16.45
C TYR A 31 -16.44 20.46 -15.63
N GLN A 32 -15.79 19.50 -14.97
CA GLN A 32 -16.50 18.49 -14.16
C GLN A 32 -16.98 19.01 -12.80
N ASP A 33 -16.37 20.05 -12.25
CA ASP A 33 -16.81 20.69 -10.99
C ASP A 33 -18.14 21.48 -11.12
N ARG A 34 -18.61 21.76 -12.33
CA ARG A 34 -19.85 22.51 -12.57
C ARG A 34 -21.12 21.66 -12.53
N ARG A 35 -21.04 20.35 -12.40
CA ARG A 35 -22.22 19.49 -12.26
C ARG A 35 -22.71 19.48 -10.82
N THR A 36 -23.62 20.38 -10.50
CA THR A 36 -24.16 20.62 -9.15
C THR A 36 -25.13 19.55 -8.65
N LYS A 37 -25.59 18.60 -9.48
CA LYS A 37 -26.50 17.52 -9.05
C LYS A 37 -26.05 16.16 -9.63
N LEU A 38 -25.56 15.31 -8.76
CA LEU A 38 -25.29 13.91 -9.07
C LEU A 38 -26.60 13.10 -8.96
N SER A 39 -26.80 12.07 -9.81
CA SER A 39 -27.89 11.11 -9.58
C SER A 39 -27.65 10.31 -8.29
N ASP A 40 -28.72 9.82 -7.64
CA ASP A 40 -28.66 9.11 -6.33
C ASP A 40 -27.62 7.99 -6.31
N ARG A 41 -27.52 7.21 -7.39
CA ARG A 41 -26.52 6.16 -7.55
C ARG A 41 -25.08 6.73 -7.55
N LYS A 42 -24.85 7.88 -8.17
CA LYS A 42 -23.54 8.52 -8.20
C LYS A 42 -23.20 9.12 -6.84
N THR A 43 -24.18 9.68 -6.15
CA THR A 43 -24.03 10.21 -4.79
C THR A 43 -23.66 9.10 -3.81
N TYR A 44 -24.35 7.95 -3.90
CA TYR A 44 -24.00 6.76 -3.10
C TYR A 44 -22.58 6.28 -3.37
N LEU A 45 -22.19 6.12 -4.65
CA LEU A 45 -20.82 5.70 -5.00
C LEU A 45 -19.77 6.71 -4.54
N TYR A 46 -20.06 7.99 -4.62
CA TYR A 46 -19.19 9.05 -4.15
C TYR A 46 -18.96 8.92 -2.63
N GLY A 47 -20.02 8.80 -1.85
CA GLY A 47 -19.93 8.58 -0.40
C GLY A 47 -19.22 7.27 -0.03
N MET A 48 -19.41 6.21 -0.82
CA MET A 48 -18.68 4.95 -0.65
C MET A 48 -17.17 5.11 -0.87
N TYR A 49 -16.77 5.83 -1.92
CA TYR A 49 -15.35 6.09 -2.18
C TYR A 49 -14.72 6.99 -1.12
N GLU A 50 -15.45 7.99 -0.64
CA GLU A 50 -14.99 8.86 0.44
C GLU A 50 -14.73 8.06 1.73
N ARG A 51 -15.64 7.15 2.09
CA ARG A 51 -15.44 6.25 3.24
C ARG A 51 -14.23 5.33 3.03
N LEU A 52 -14.11 4.69 1.87
CA LEU A 52 -12.99 3.83 1.57
C LEU A 52 -11.64 4.57 1.67
N MET A 53 -11.59 5.82 1.22
CA MET A 53 -10.38 6.63 1.30
C MET A 53 -10.06 7.05 2.74
N LYS A 54 -11.06 7.28 3.59
CA LYS A 54 -10.85 7.66 5.00
C LYS A 54 -10.53 6.48 5.90
N GLU A 55 -11.19 5.33 5.67
CA GLU A 55 -11.06 4.14 6.52
C GLU A 55 -9.83 3.28 6.18
N SER A 56 -9.26 3.42 4.97
CA SER A 56 -8.21 2.53 4.48
C SER A 56 -6.83 3.10 4.68
N GLU A 57 -6.00 2.47 5.49
CA GLU A 57 -4.58 2.83 5.67
C GLU A 57 -3.74 2.47 4.44
N LEU A 58 -4.10 1.40 3.74
CA LEU A 58 -3.41 0.94 2.54
C LEU A 58 -4.37 0.95 1.35
N LEU A 59 -4.01 1.70 0.32
CA LEU A 59 -4.74 1.81 -0.94
C LEU A 59 -3.82 1.39 -2.09
N LEU A 60 -4.23 0.39 -2.86
CA LEU A 60 -3.52 -0.06 -4.06
C LEU A 60 -4.40 0.19 -5.29
N LEU A 61 -3.87 0.91 -6.25
CA LEU A 61 -4.52 1.18 -7.53
C LEU A 61 -3.96 0.23 -8.59
N PHE A 62 -4.88 -0.45 -9.30
CA PHE A 62 -4.56 -1.39 -10.36
C PHE A 62 -5.18 -0.94 -11.68
N GLU A 63 -4.42 -1.09 -12.74
CA GLU A 63 -4.96 -1.02 -14.09
C GLU A 63 -5.55 -2.38 -14.46
N THR A 64 -6.76 -2.37 -15.01
CA THR A 64 -7.46 -3.59 -15.41
C THR A 64 -7.75 -3.56 -16.90
N GLU A 65 -7.20 -4.54 -17.63
CA GLU A 65 -7.45 -4.70 -19.05
C GLU A 65 -8.09 -6.06 -19.33
N ASN A 66 -9.16 -6.07 -20.11
CA ASN A 66 -9.84 -7.27 -20.58
C ASN A 66 -10.27 -8.28 -19.49
N VAL A 67 -10.60 -7.78 -18.29
CA VAL A 67 -10.99 -8.61 -17.16
C VAL A 67 -12.48 -8.88 -17.21
N SER A 68 -12.86 -10.17 -17.28
CA SER A 68 -14.27 -10.61 -17.21
C SER A 68 -14.79 -10.57 -15.77
N MET A 69 -16.13 -10.47 -15.61
CA MET A 69 -16.75 -10.46 -14.28
C MET A 69 -16.50 -11.74 -13.47
N PRO A 70 -16.58 -12.97 -14.05
CA PRO A 70 -16.26 -14.18 -13.30
C PRO A 70 -14.82 -14.19 -12.80
N LEU A 71 -13.85 -13.72 -13.59
CA LEU A 71 -12.45 -13.59 -13.15
C LEU A 71 -12.33 -12.57 -12.01
N MET A 72 -13.03 -11.45 -12.10
CA MET A 72 -13.04 -10.45 -11.02
C MET A 72 -13.60 -11.03 -9.71
N ASN A 73 -14.65 -11.85 -9.78
CA ASN A 73 -15.21 -12.51 -8.61
C ASN A 73 -14.24 -13.58 -8.04
N ALA A 74 -13.54 -14.32 -8.91
CA ALA A 74 -12.51 -15.25 -8.47
C ALA A 74 -11.34 -14.54 -7.75
N VAL A 75 -10.90 -13.39 -8.26
CA VAL A 75 -9.89 -12.54 -7.60
C VAL A 75 -10.39 -12.07 -6.24
N ARG A 76 -11.63 -11.59 -6.13
CA ARG A 76 -12.22 -11.17 -4.85
C ARG A 76 -12.29 -12.31 -3.83
N ALA A 77 -12.69 -13.51 -4.26
CA ALA A 77 -12.72 -14.69 -3.40
C ALA A 77 -11.32 -15.02 -2.87
N GLN A 78 -10.30 -15.02 -3.72
CA GLN A 78 -8.92 -15.28 -3.29
C GLN A 78 -8.40 -14.22 -2.31
N ILE A 79 -8.74 -12.95 -2.51
CA ILE A 79 -8.38 -11.85 -1.60
C ILE A 79 -9.07 -12.03 -0.23
N ALA A 80 -10.33 -12.45 -0.22
CA ALA A 80 -11.09 -12.69 1.01
C ALA A 80 -10.53 -13.85 1.84
N HIS A 81 -9.92 -14.85 1.19
CA HIS A 81 -9.28 -15.99 1.88
C HIS A 81 -7.91 -15.66 2.50
N VAL A 82 -7.33 -14.49 2.22
CA VAL A 82 -6.05 -14.11 2.84
C VAL A 82 -6.26 -13.83 4.32
N PRO A 83 -5.62 -14.59 5.24
CA PRO A 83 -5.83 -14.45 6.67
C PRO A 83 -5.38 -13.05 7.16
N ILE A 84 -6.12 -12.51 8.09
CA ILE A 84 -5.82 -11.26 8.78
C ILE A 84 -4.93 -11.60 9.97
N PRO A 85 -3.78 -10.93 10.18
CA PRO A 85 -3.02 -11.05 11.41
C PRO A 85 -3.87 -10.66 12.63
N THR A 86 -3.63 -11.31 13.76
CA THR A 86 -4.37 -11.06 15.02
C THR A 86 -4.26 -9.61 15.49
N THR A 87 -3.10 -9.00 15.35
CA THR A 87 -2.84 -7.59 15.67
C THR A 87 -3.71 -6.63 14.85
N ASP A 88 -3.97 -6.95 13.60
CA ASP A 88 -4.81 -6.13 12.73
C ASP A 88 -6.29 -6.35 13.01
N HIS A 89 -6.67 -7.53 13.50
CA HIS A 89 -8.05 -7.79 13.91
C HIS A 89 -8.46 -6.89 15.09
N GLU A 90 -7.60 -6.72 16.06
CA GLU A 90 -7.84 -5.80 17.20
C GLU A 90 -8.00 -4.35 16.72
N ARG A 91 -7.18 -3.90 15.77
CA ARG A 91 -7.30 -2.58 15.13
C ARG A 91 -8.63 -2.41 14.39
N LEU A 92 -9.05 -3.43 13.63
CA LEU A 92 -10.32 -3.43 12.91
C LEU A 92 -11.51 -3.34 13.87
N VAL A 93 -11.47 -4.05 14.99
CA VAL A 93 -12.48 -3.97 16.05
C VAL A 93 -12.50 -2.58 16.68
N ALA A 94 -11.34 -1.98 16.93
CA ALA A 94 -11.24 -0.61 17.44
C ALA A 94 -11.82 0.42 16.47
N LEU A 95 -11.55 0.29 15.16
CA LEU A 95 -12.13 1.14 14.11
C LEU A 95 -13.66 0.99 13.98
N ASN A 96 -14.21 -0.19 14.33
CA ASN A 96 -15.63 -0.47 14.29
C ASN A 96 -16.34 -0.14 15.64
N GLY A 97 -15.70 0.63 16.52
CA GLY A 97 -16.27 1.02 17.81
C GLY A 97 -16.44 -0.13 18.79
N GLY A 98 -15.58 -1.14 18.76
CA GLY A 98 -15.60 -2.31 19.64
C GLY A 98 -16.52 -3.45 19.20
N GLN A 99 -17.22 -3.31 18.06
CA GLN A 99 -18.02 -4.39 17.49
C GLN A 99 -17.15 -5.32 16.60
N PRO A 100 -17.50 -6.63 16.51
CA PRO A 100 -16.78 -7.55 15.66
C PRO A 100 -16.80 -7.06 14.20
N TRP A 101 -15.69 -7.26 13.50
CA TRP A 101 -15.54 -6.84 12.12
C TRP A 101 -16.11 -7.90 11.17
N ASP A 102 -17.33 -7.70 10.68
CA ASP A 102 -18.01 -8.61 9.74
C ASP A 102 -17.67 -8.39 8.28
N ARG A 103 -16.95 -7.32 7.96
CA ARG A 103 -16.61 -6.98 6.59
C ARG A 103 -15.31 -7.64 6.15
N PRO A 104 -15.12 -7.94 4.85
CA PRO A 104 -13.84 -8.43 4.35
C PRO A 104 -12.75 -7.39 4.67
N ALA A 105 -11.64 -7.86 5.23
CA ALA A 105 -10.52 -7.01 5.65
C ALA A 105 -9.85 -6.28 4.49
N SER A 106 -10.07 -6.71 3.26
CA SER A 106 -9.64 -6.03 2.05
C SER A 106 -10.76 -6.04 1.04
N ARG A 107 -11.01 -4.87 0.45
CA ARG A 107 -12.07 -4.68 -0.54
C ARG A 107 -11.47 -4.38 -1.90
N PHE A 108 -11.68 -5.30 -2.85
CA PHE A 108 -11.28 -5.11 -4.24
C PHE A 108 -12.50 -4.68 -5.08
N SER A 109 -12.47 -3.47 -5.62
CA SER A 109 -13.57 -2.89 -6.36
C SER A 109 -13.09 -2.18 -7.62
N VAL A 110 -13.85 -2.37 -8.72
CA VAL A 110 -13.66 -1.55 -9.94
C VAL A 110 -14.19 -0.16 -9.67
N VAL A 111 -13.41 0.85 -10.00
CA VAL A 111 -13.68 2.23 -9.67
C VAL A 111 -14.02 3.06 -10.90
N ARG A 112 -14.97 3.96 -10.77
CA ARG A 112 -15.26 4.97 -11.78
C ARG A 112 -14.33 6.16 -11.59
N THR A 113 -13.36 6.31 -12.47
CA THR A 113 -12.34 7.37 -12.43
C THR A 113 -12.95 8.78 -12.34
N GLY A 114 -14.05 9.02 -13.05
CA GLY A 114 -14.75 10.32 -13.01
C GLY A 114 -15.39 10.66 -11.65
N LEU A 115 -15.68 9.68 -10.79
CA LEU A 115 -16.18 9.90 -9.44
C LEU A 115 -15.06 9.86 -8.39
N LEU A 116 -14.07 9.02 -8.59
CA LEU A 116 -12.93 8.91 -7.67
C LEU A 116 -12.07 10.18 -7.70
N ARG A 117 -11.85 10.75 -8.87
CA ARG A 117 -11.03 11.94 -9.06
C ARG A 117 -11.43 13.14 -8.18
N PRO A 118 -12.71 13.57 -8.10
CA PRO A 118 -13.11 14.64 -7.18
C PRO A 118 -13.00 14.24 -5.70
N VAL A 119 -13.13 12.96 -5.35
CA VAL A 119 -12.92 12.48 -3.98
C VAL A 119 -11.46 12.64 -3.58
N CYS A 120 -10.51 12.20 -4.42
CA CYS A 120 -9.09 12.36 -4.17
C CYS A 120 -8.68 13.83 -3.99
N ARG A 121 -9.29 14.75 -4.76
CA ARG A 121 -8.99 16.20 -4.63
C ARG A 121 -9.47 16.82 -3.34
N LYS A 122 -10.60 16.34 -2.81
CA LYS A 122 -11.18 16.86 -1.56
C LYS A 122 -10.55 16.27 -0.32
N HIS A 123 -9.72 15.24 -0.49
CA HIS A 123 -9.10 14.57 0.64
C HIS A 123 -8.00 15.44 1.24
N ASP A 124 -7.86 15.39 2.58
CA ASP A 124 -6.90 16.21 3.32
C ASP A 124 -5.44 15.78 3.10
N SER A 125 -5.22 14.52 2.70
CA SER A 125 -3.87 13.95 2.50
C SER A 125 -3.31 14.27 1.12
N GLU A 126 -2.11 14.84 1.08
CA GLU A 126 -1.40 15.17 -0.14
C GLU A 126 -1.11 13.94 -1.02
N ALA A 127 -0.74 12.80 -0.41
CA ALA A 127 -0.49 11.55 -1.12
C ALA A 127 -1.72 11.06 -1.91
N ILE A 128 -2.93 11.24 -1.37
CA ILE A 128 -4.17 10.89 -2.07
C ILE A 128 -4.47 11.89 -3.19
N GLN A 129 -4.17 13.17 -3.00
CA GLN A 129 -4.32 14.18 -4.06
C GLN A 129 -3.39 13.89 -5.23
N GLN A 130 -2.17 13.41 -4.97
CA GLN A 130 -1.19 13.02 -5.98
C GLN A 130 -1.62 11.79 -6.82
N LEU A 131 -2.67 11.06 -6.44
CA LEU A 131 -3.25 9.99 -7.28
C LEU A 131 -3.91 10.54 -8.56
N GLY A 132 -4.25 11.82 -8.62
CA GLY A 132 -4.93 12.45 -9.75
C GLY A 132 -4.37 12.11 -11.14
N PRO A 133 -3.04 12.17 -11.37
CA PRO A 133 -2.39 11.81 -12.63
C PRO A 133 -2.56 10.35 -13.03
N TYR A 134 -2.67 9.43 -12.09
CA TYR A 134 -2.77 7.98 -12.33
C TYR A 134 -4.21 7.50 -12.60
N LEU A 135 -5.21 8.38 -12.45
CA LEU A 135 -6.61 8.04 -12.64
C LEU A 135 -7.03 8.10 -14.11
N HIS A 136 -6.54 7.15 -14.92
CA HIS A 136 -6.89 6.99 -16.33
C HIS A 136 -7.36 5.56 -16.63
N GLY A 137 -8.19 5.39 -17.66
CA GLY A 137 -8.62 4.07 -18.12
C GLY A 137 -9.52 3.31 -17.15
N GLN A 138 -9.47 1.99 -17.23
CA GLN A 138 -10.21 1.09 -16.36
C GLN A 138 -9.36 0.76 -15.13
N LEU A 139 -9.82 1.18 -13.97
CA LEU A 139 -9.08 1.03 -12.72
C LEU A 139 -9.85 0.19 -11.71
N ALA A 140 -9.09 -0.58 -10.94
CA ALA A 140 -9.57 -1.23 -9.74
C ALA A 140 -8.79 -0.73 -8.52
N LEU A 141 -9.49 -0.57 -7.42
CA LEU A 141 -8.95 -0.15 -6.14
C LEU A 141 -9.02 -1.32 -5.16
N LEU A 142 -7.91 -1.65 -4.55
CA LEU A 142 -7.82 -2.52 -3.38
C LEU A 142 -7.63 -1.64 -2.16
N ALA A 143 -8.60 -1.63 -1.28
CA ALA A 143 -8.63 -0.88 -0.06
C ALA A 143 -8.50 -1.82 1.13
N CYS A 144 -7.51 -1.58 1.99
CA CYS A 144 -7.23 -2.38 3.19
C CYS A 144 -7.21 -1.45 4.40
N PRO A 145 -8.19 -1.54 5.32
CA PRO A 145 -8.31 -0.62 6.45
C PRO A 145 -7.19 -0.77 7.49
N ALA A 146 -6.72 -1.99 7.73
CA ALA A 146 -5.61 -2.21 8.65
C ALA A 146 -4.85 -3.46 8.21
N ARG A 147 -3.79 -3.28 7.42
CA ARG A 147 -2.91 -4.39 7.04
C ARG A 147 -1.46 -3.96 7.00
N PRO A 148 -0.57 -4.74 7.63
CA PRO A 148 0.85 -4.48 7.56
C PRO A 148 1.35 -4.62 6.11
N PRO A 149 2.42 -3.93 5.74
CA PRO A 149 2.99 -3.98 4.39
C PRO A 149 3.38 -5.39 3.95
N GLU A 150 3.69 -6.30 4.87
CA GLU A 150 3.95 -7.71 4.60
C GLU A 150 2.77 -8.43 3.94
N CYS A 151 1.53 -8.07 4.28
CA CYS A 151 0.33 -8.64 3.69
C CYS A 151 0.15 -8.26 2.22
N VAL A 152 0.76 -7.17 1.75
CA VAL A 152 0.71 -6.74 0.34
C VAL A 152 1.24 -7.85 -0.58
N GLY A 153 2.37 -8.46 -0.21
CA GLY A 153 2.96 -9.56 -0.99
C GLY A 153 2.05 -10.78 -1.07
N ARG A 154 1.35 -11.11 0.02
CA ARG A 154 0.37 -12.22 0.04
C ARG A 154 -0.86 -11.89 -0.82
N LEU A 155 -1.35 -10.66 -0.76
CA LEU A 155 -2.47 -10.17 -1.57
C LEU A 155 -2.14 -10.18 -3.06
N LEU A 156 -0.96 -9.69 -3.45
CA LEU A 156 -0.52 -9.70 -4.85
C LEU A 156 -0.41 -11.13 -5.39
N ARG A 157 0.20 -12.05 -4.64
CA ARG A 157 0.29 -13.47 -5.01
C ARG A 157 -1.10 -14.14 -5.10
N ALA A 158 -2.03 -13.80 -4.19
CA ALA A 158 -3.39 -14.31 -4.23
C ALA A 158 -4.13 -13.84 -5.48
N MET A 159 -3.90 -12.61 -5.94
CA MET A 159 -4.47 -12.07 -7.18
C MET A 159 -3.85 -12.69 -8.44
N GLU A 160 -2.57 -13.05 -8.42
CA GLU A 160 -1.89 -13.65 -9.57
C GLU A 160 -2.42 -15.06 -9.92
N LYS A 161 -2.83 -15.86 -8.93
CA LYS A 161 -3.31 -17.23 -9.15
C LYS A 161 -4.45 -17.31 -10.16
N PRO A 162 -5.60 -16.61 -9.96
CA PRO A 162 -6.70 -16.65 -10.92
C PRO A 162 -6.34 -16.00 -12.26
N LEU A 163 -5.45 -15.01 -12.27
CA LEU A 163 -4.99 -14.37 -13.50
C LEU A 163 -4.17 -15.32 -14.37
N ARG A 164 -3.23 -16.07 -13.77
CA ARG A 164 -2.44 -17.08 -14.48
C ARG A 164 -3.32 -18.19 -15.03
N ALA A 165 -4.30 -18.66 -14.26
CA ALA A 165 -5.26 -19.67 -14.71
C ALA A 165 -6.10 -19.16 -15.90
N ALA A 166 -6.57 -17.91 -15.83
CA ALA A 166 -7.32 -17.29 -16.91
C ALA A 166 -6.46 -17.02 -18.15
N ALA A 167 -5.22 -16.63 -17.98
CA ALA A 167 -4.27 -16.45 -19.08
C ALA A 167 -3.95 -17.76 -19.80
N ALA A 168 -3.81 -18.86 -19.05
CA ALA A 168 -3.59 -20.20 -19.61
C ALA A 168 -4.82 -20.75 -20.38
N ALA A 169 -6.02 -20.31 -19.99
CA ALA A 169 -7.27 -20.72 -20.66
C ALA A 169 -7.57 -19.94 -21.95
N VAL A 170 -6.80 -18.91 -22.28
CA VAL A 170 -6.94 -18.13 -23.52
C VAL A 170 -6.09 -18.75 -24.60
N ASP A 171 -6.74 -19.38 -25.62
CA ASP A 171 -6.05 -19.90 -26.79
C ASP A 171 -5.42 -18.77 -27.59
N PRO A 172 -4.12 -18.86 -27.92
CA PRO A 172 -3.41 -17.82 -28.68
C PRO A 172 -3.99 -17.59 -30.08
N LYS A 173 -4.72 -18.57 -30.63
CA LYS A 173 -5.36 -18.49 -31.94
C LYS A 173 -6.72 -17.77 -31.93
N SER A 174 -7.32 -17.57 -30.77
CA SER A 174 -8.69 -16.99 -30.68
C SER A 174 -8.76 -15.46 -30.78
N GLY A 175 -7.63 -14.78 -30.91
CA GLY A 175 -7.57 -13.30 -30.98
C GLY A 175 -8.06 -12.58 -29.71
N LYS A 176 -8.44 -13.32 -28.66
CA LYS A 176 -8.86 -12.75 -27.40
C LYS A 176 -7.64 -12.21 -26.63
N LYS A 177 -7.72 -10.97 -26.21
CA LYS A 177 -6.66 -10.35 -25.41
C LYS A 177 -6.58 -10.99 -24.03
N VAL A 178 -5.37 -11.28 -23.59
CA VAL A 178 -5.10 -11.84 -22.27
C VAL A 178 -5.55 -10.86 -21.17
N PRO A 179 -6.28 -11.31 -20.13
CA PRO A 179 -6.67 -10.46 -19.03
C PRO A 179 -5.42 -10.04 -18.23
N LYS A 180 -5.31 -8.75 -17.95
CA LYS A 180 -4.18 -8.19 -17.21
C LYS A 180 -4.69 -7.32 -16.06
N ILE A 181 -4.10 -7.52 -14.88
CA ILE A 181 -4.25 -6.63 -13.74
C ILE A 181 -2.83 -6.24 -13.31
N ALA A 182 -2.48 -4.98 -13.50
CA ALA A 182 -1.16 -4.45 -13.17
C ALA A 182 -1.27 -3.43 -12.03
N PRO A 183 -0.45 -3.51 -10.98
CA PRO A 183 -0.38 -2.48 -9.97
C PRO A 183 0.22 -1.21 -10.58
N LEU A 184 -0.38 -0.05 -10.33
CA LEU A 184 0.11 1.25 -10.75
C LEU A 184 0.80 1.98 -9.60
N VAL A 185 0.07 2.13 -8.49
CA VAL A 185 0.49 2.95 -7.37
C VAL A 185 -0.10 2.40 -6.08
N ALA A 186 0.63 2.53 -4.99
CA ALA A 186 0.16 2.29 -3.63
C ALA A 186 0.23 3.58 -2.81
N VAL A 187 -0.77 3.81 -1.97
CA VAL A 187 -0.73 4.82 -0.92
C VAL A 187 -0.72 4.12 0.41
N VAL A 188 0.26 4.45 1.24
CA VAL A 188 0.47 3.86 2.56
C VAL A 188 0.25 4.92 3.63
N GLU A 189 -0.61 4.63 4.61
CA GLU A 189 -0.93 5.50 5.75
C GLU A 189 -1.31 6.93 5.37
N HIS A 190 -1.87 7.14 4.19
CA HIS A 190 -2.23 8.44 3.63
C HIS A 190 -1.06 9.45 3.50
N THR A 191 0.17 9.02 3.79
CA THR A 191 1.36 9.90 3.82
C THR A 191 2.27 9.69 2.62
N ARG A 192 2.41 8.45 2.14
CA ARG A 192 3.36 8.11 1.08
C ARG A 192 2.68 7.49 -0.11
N LEU A 193 3.03 8.01 -1.27
CA LEU A 193 2.70 7.45 -2.57
C LEU A 193 3.91 6.65 -3.07
N ILE A 194 3.69 5.38 -3.41
CA ILE A 194 4.72 4.45 -3.88
C ILE A 194 4.31 3.96 -5.26
N GLU A 195 5.15 4.14 -6.25
CA GLU A 195 4.93 3.64 -7.61
C GLU A 195 5.08 2.11 -7.69
N ALA A 196 4.62 1.52 -8.78
CA ALA A 196 4.67 0.07 -9.03
C ALA A 196 6.08 -0.52 -8.84
N GLN A 197 7.13 0.23 -9.21
CA GLN A 197 8.53 -0.19 -9.05
C GLN A 197 8.95 -0.33 -7.58
N GLY A 198 8.36 0.45 -6.68
CA GLY A 198 8.63 0.41 -5.24
C GLY A 198 7.84 -0.67 -4.46
N LEU A 199 6.81 -1.29 -5.07
CA LEU A 199 6.00 -2.31 -4.41
C LEU A 199 6.79 -3.53 -3.91
N PRO A 200 7.77 -4.08 -4.64
CA PRO A 200 8.59 -5.18 -4.12
C PRO A 200 9.40 -4.80 -2.87
N ALA A 201 9.82 -3.55 -2.77
CA ALA A 201 10.49 -3.05 -1.56
C ALA A 201 9.51 -2.95 -0.38
N LEU A 202 8.29 -2.46 -0.64
CA LEU A 202 7.24 -2.40 0.36
C LEU A 202 6.90 -3.77 0.95
N THR A 203 6.84 -4.83 0.13
CA THR A 203 6.54 -6.20 0.60
C THR A 203 7.60 -6.79 1.51
N LYS A 204 8.82 -6.24 1.51
CA LYS A 204 9.95 -6.68 2.36
C LYS A 204 10.01 -5.91 3.69
N LEU A 205 9.24 -4.84 3.84
CA LEU A 205 9.22 -4.06 5.07
C LEU A 205 8.51 -4.86 6.18
N PRO A 206 9.12 -4.97 7.37
CA PRO A 206 8.47 -5.57 8.53
C PRO A 206 7.34 -4.66 9.05
N ASP A 207 6.52 -5.21 9.94
CA ASP A 207 5.42 -4.46 10.56
C ASP A 207 5.95 -3.24 11.34
N LEU A 208 5.11 -2.22 11.44
CA LEU A 208 5.40 -0.93 12.06
C LEU A 208 5.82 -1.10 13.54
N ALA A 209 5.22 -2.06 14.26
CA ALA A 209 5.60 -2.41 15.61
C ALA A 209 7.04 -2.93 15.69
N THR A 210 7.42 -3.80 14.75
CA THR A 210 8.78 -4.36 14.64
C THR A 210 9.80 -3.27 14.31
N LEU A 211 9.46 -2.36 13.38
CA LEU A 211 10.33 -1.21 13.05
C LEU A 211 10.54 -0.30 14.25
N ARG A 212 9.49 0.01 15.01
CA ARG A 212 9.60 0.80 16.24
C ARG A 212 10.47 0.11 17.28
N ALA A 213 10.29 -1.20 17.47
CA ALA A 213 11.11 -2.00 18.39
C ALA A 213 12.59 -1.99 17.96
N GLN A 214 12.89 -2.08 16.65
CA GLN A 214 14.24 -1.97 16.12
C GLN A 214 14.86 -0.59 16.42
N ILE A 215 14.10 0.49 16.22
CA ILE A 215 14.59 1.86 16.54
C ILE A 215 14.89 1.98 18.03
N VAL A 216 14.00 1.53 18.90
CA VAL A 216 14.21 1.54 20.35
C VAL A 216 15.44 0.70 20.71
N GLY A 217 15.59 -0.48 20.11
CA GLY A 217 16.76 -1.34 20.30
C GLY A 217 18.07 -0.65 19.89
N LEU A 218 18.10 0.01 18.74
CA LEU A 218 19.27 0.74 18.26
C LEU A 218 19.62 1.95 19.15
N VAL A 219 18.63 2.66 19.67
CA VAL A 219 18.85 3.78 20.59
C VAL A 219 19.33 3.31 21.94
N SER A 220 18.86 2.17 22.44
CA SER A 220 19.27 1.61 23.74
C SER A 220 20.60 0.84 23.68
N ALA A 221 21.02 0.37 22.50
CA ALA A 221 22.24 -0.42 22.32
C ALA A 221 23.52 0.24 22.86
N PRO A 222 23.82 1.54 22.61
CA PRO A 222 25.02 2.17 23.14
C PRO A 222 25.04 2.20 24.69
N GLY A 223 23.87 2.46 25.31
CA GLY A 223 23.76 2.43 26.78
C GLY A 223 24.01 1.05 27.36
N GLN A 224 23.48 0.01 26.74
CA GLN A 224 23.71 -1.37 27.15
C GLN A 224 25.16 -1.80 26.95
N GLN A 225 25.80 -1.38 25.85
CA GLN A 225 27.22 -1.64 25.61
C GLN A 225 28.11 -0.98 26.66
N LEU A 226 27.85 0.28 27.02
CA LEU A 226 28.56 0.99 28.08
C LEU A 226 28.35 0.31 29.42
N ALA A 227 27.13 -0.07 29.76
CA ALA A 227 26.85 -0.80 31.00
C ALA A 227 27.58 -2.16 31.03
N GLY A 228 27.64 -2.87 29.91
CA GLY A 228 28.40 -4.10 29.76
C GLY A 228 29.88 -3.92 29.97
N VAL A 229 30.52 -2.91 29.35
CA VAL A 229 31.93 -2.59 29.53
C VAL A 229 32.21 -2.19 30.97
N LEU A 230 31.38 -1.37 31.59
CA LEU A 230 31.51 -0.98 32.99
C LEU A 230 31.41 -2.16 33.96
N SER A 231 30.49 -3.10 33.69
CA SER A 231 30.35 -4.31 34.50
C SER A 231 31.59 -5.22 34.37
N GLN A 232 32.17 -5.32 33.18
CA GLN A 232 33.42 -6.04 32.94
C GLN A 232 34.60 -5.37 33.61
N ALA A 233 34.73 -4.04 33.50
CA ALA A 233 35.78 -3.26 34.07
C ALA A 233 35.82 -3.31 35.63
N ARG A 234 34.64 -3.46 36.26
CA ARG A 234 34.54 -3.62 37.72
C ARG A 234 34.83 -5.03 38.21
N GLY A 235 35.33 -5.92 37.40
CA GLY A 235 35.60 -7.30 37.78
C GLY A 235 34.36 -8.15 38.06
N GLY A 236 33.18 -7.73 37.54
CA GLY A 236 31.90 -8.42 37.73
C GLY A 236 31.92 -9.88 37.22
N LEU A 237 32.66 -10.13 36.14
CA LEU A 237 32.90 -11.48 35.63
C LEU A 237 33.74 -12.32 36.61
N LEU A 238 34.78 -11.76 37.18
CA LEU A 238 35.64 -12.44 38.22
C LEU A 238 34.83 -12.70 39.48
N ALA A 239 34.03 -11.74 39.96
CA ALA A 239 33.16 -11.92 41.10
C ALA A 239 32.12 -13.04 40.85
N ALA A 240 31.46 -13.05 39.68
CA ALA A 240 30.50 -14.09 39.30
C ALA A 240 31.16 -15.47 39.20
N THR A 241 32.37 -15.59 38.64
CA THR A 241 33.07 -16.87 38.55
C THR A 241 33.52 -17.36 39.92
N LEU A 242 33.95 -16.48 40.81
CA LEU A 242 34.29 -16.80 42.20
C LEU A 242 33.05 -17.22 43.01
N ASP A 243 31.94 -16.55 42.85
CA ASP A 243 30.65 -16.93 43.46
C ASP A 243 30.13 -18.29 42.96
N ALA A 244 30.28 -18.54 41.67
CA ALA A 244 29.94 -19.86 41.09
C ALA A 244 30.84 -20.95 41.70
N ARG A 245 32.16 -20.72 41.77
CA ARG A 245 33.12 -21.63 42.37
C ARG A 245 32.88 -21.87 43.85
N ARG A 246 32.48 -20.83 44.57
CA ARG A 246 32.10 -20.93 45.98
C ARG A 246 30.89 -21.82 46.18
N ARG A 247 29.85 -21.68 45.35
CA ARG A 247 28.65 -22.51 45.40
C ARG A 247 28.95 -23.99 45.07
N ASP A 248 29.87 -24.24 44.16
CA ASP A 248 30.33 -25.60 43.82
C ASP A 248 31.11 -26.28 44.97
N LEU A 249 31.74 -25.46 45.84
CA LEU A 249 32.51 -25.95 46.99
C LEU A 249 31.70 -26.04 48.30
N GLU A 250 30.53 -25.38 48.35
CA GLU A 250 29.61 -25.51 49.50
C GLU A 250 28.90 -26.86 49.40
N PRO A 251 29.03 -27.76 50.39
CA PRO A 251 28.33 -29.04 50.38
C PRO A 251 26.81 -28.80 50.39
N PRO A 252 26.03 -29.64 49.73
CA PRO A 252 24.59 -29.48 49.76
C PRO A 252 24.11 -29.52 51.19
N SER A 253 23.40 -28.48 51.61
CA SER A 253 22.79 -28.37 52.94
C SER A 253 21.78 -29.53 53.10
N PRO A 254 21.78 -30.20 54.30
CA PRO A 254 20.94 -31.35 54.55
C PRO A 254 19.42 -31.07 54.47
#